data_7c9e3ce1e064c0a901cd7efd809660f7
#
_entry.id   7c9e3ce1e064c0a901cd7efd809660f7
#
_cell.length_a   1.000
_cell.length_b   1.000
_cell.length_c   1.000
_cell.angle_alpha   90.00
_cell.angle_beta   90.00
_cell.angle_gamma   90.00
#
_symmetry.space_group_name_H-M   'P 1'
#
loop_
_entity.id
_entity.type
_entity.pdbx_description
1 polymer ?
#
loop_
_entity_poly.entity_id
_entity_poly.type
_entity_poly.pdbx_seq_one_letter_code
_entity_poly.pdbx_strand_id
1 'polypeptide(L)'
;MALVLGLAVGDVVDIADYWIAVISVDSRMAATLVTKAGEKIPVSSKYETEVAPTVWVQLGPWTGKRHLKLLFTAPRSISITRRLGRDS
;
A
#
# COMPACT_ATOMS: atom_id res chain seq x y z
N MET A 1 -2.63 -4.26 14.71
CA MET A 1 -2.41 -5.43 13.85
C MET A 1 -1.40 -5.09 12.78
N ALA A 2 -0.52 -6.00 12.50
CA ALA A 2 0.46 -5.82 11.43
C ALA A 2 0.16 -6.83 10.33
N LEU A 3 0.18 -6.36 9.10
CA LEU A 3 -0.14 -7.19 7.93
C LEU A 3 0.85 -6.88 6.81
N VAL A 4 1.32 -7.92 6.14
CA VAL A 4 2.22 -7.75 4.99
C VAL A 4 1.49 -8.21 3.73
N LEU A 5 1.45 -7.33 2.74
CA LEU A 5 0.84 -7.66 1.45
C LEU A 5 1.87 -7.50 0.33
N GLY A 6 1.98 -8.51 -0.52
CA GLY A 6 2.75 -8.40 -1.76
C GLY A 6 1.86 -7.82 -2.85
N LEU A 7 2.32 -6.77 -3.51
CA LEU A 7 1.53 -6.04 -4.48
C LEU A 7 2.35 -5.79 -5.75
N ALA A 8 1.66 -5.59 -6.84
CA ALA A 8 2.26 -5.16 -8.10
C ALA A 8 1.76 -3.77 -8.45
N VAL A 9 2.49 -3.10 -9.32
CA VAL A 9 2.04 -1.81 -9.85
C VAL A 9 0.66 -2.00 -10.50
N GLY A 10 -0.28 -1.18 -10.11
CA GLY A 10 -1.67 -1.29 -10.57
C GLY A 10 -2.60 -2.00 -9.60
N ASP A 11 -2.06 -2.67 -8.59
CA ASP A 11 -2.90 -3.35 -7.60
C ASP A 11 -3.58 -2.34 -6.69
N VAL A 12 -4.75 -2.72 -6.21
CA VAL A 12 -5.57 -1.90 -5.32
C VAL A 12 -5.75 -2.65 -4.00
N VAL A 13 -5.66 -1.93 -2.91
CA VAL A 13 -5.91 -2.45 -1.57
C VAL A 13 -7.13 -1.72 -1.00
N ASP A 14 -8.14 -2.49 -0.59
CA ASP A 14 -9.32 -1.93 0.07
C ASP A 14 -9.07 -1.85 1.56
N ILE A 15 -9.33 -0.69 2.13
CA ILE A 15 -9.14 -0.41 3.55
C ILE A 15 -10.47 0.12 4.09
N ALA A 16 -11.30 -0.78 4.60
CA ALA A 16 -12.67 -0.44 5.01
C ALA A 16 -13.40 0.25 3.84
N ASP A 17 -13.83 1.49 4.02
CA ASP A 17 -14.54 2.26 2.98
C ASP A 17 -13.59 3.02 2.05
N TYR A 18 -12.30 2.80 2.21
CA TYR A 18 -11.27 3.54 1.49
C TYR A 18 -10.48 2.58 0.62
N TRP A 19 -9.65 3.12 -0.27
CA TRP A 19 -8.72 2.27 -1.00
C TRP A 19 -7.48 3.07 -1.40
N ILE A 20 -6.40 2.33 -1.63
CA ILE A 20 -5.17 2.87 -2.19
C ILE A 20 -4.75 1.98 -3.35
N ALA A 21 -4.03 2.56 -4.29
CA ALA A 21 -3.51 1.82 -5.44
C ALA A 21 -2.04 2.12 -5.61
N VAL A 22 -1.31 1.14 -6.12
CA VAL A 22 0.13 1.30 -6.37
C VAL A 22 0.31 1.92 -7.75
N ILE A 23 0.92 3.10 -7.80
CA ILE A 23 1.22 3.77 -9.06
C ILE A 23 2.57 3.33 -9.60
N SER A 24 3.60 3.37 -8.76
CA SER A 24 4.97 3.11 -9.21
C SER A 24 5.86 2.67 -8.07
N VAL A 25 6.91 1.96 -8.42
CA VAL A 25 8.02 1.65 -7.52
C VAL A 25 9.17 2.54 -7.99
N ASP A 26 9.47 3.58 -7.22
CA ASP A 26 10.40 4.63 -7.65
C ASP A 26 11.86 4.28 -7.43
N SER A 27 12.13 3.49 -6.39
CA SER A 27 13.47 3.04 -6.08
C SER A 27 13.37 1.84 -5.13
N ARG A 28 14.50 1.34 -4.67
CA ARG A 28 14.53 0.24 -3.70
C ARG A 28 13.91 0.64 -2.36
N MET A 29 13.82 1.94 -2.09
CA MET A 29 13.38 2.44 -0.80
C MET A 29 12.17 3.34 -0.88
N ALA A 30 11.57 3.48 -2.06
CA ALA A 30 10.46 4.39 -2.24
C ALA A 30 9.48 3.90 -3.30
N ALA A 31 8.22 4.14 -3.06
CA ALA A 31 7.15 3.84 -4.01
C ALA A 31 6.08 4.92 -3.87
N THR A 32 5.18 5.00 -4.83
CA THR A 32 4.11 5.99 -4.83
C THR A 32 2.77 5.29 -4.89
N LEU A 33 1.87 5.69 -4.01
CA LEU A 33 0.49 5.22 -3.97
C LEU A 33 -0.44 6.36 -4.34
N VAL A 34 -1.64 6.03 -4.77
CA VAL A 34 -2.71 7.01 -4.95
C VAL A 34 -3.89 6.57 -4.08
N THR A 35 -4.56 7.54 -3.48
CA THR A 35 -5.70 7.27 -2.61
C THR A 35 -7.01 7.43 -3.37
N LYS A 36 -8.10 7.00 -2.73
CA LYS A 36 -9.45 7.19 -3.23
C LYS A 36 -9.75 8.66 -3.55
N ALA A 37 -9.14 9.57 -2.79
CA ALA A 37 -9.33 11.01 -3.00
C ALA A 37 -8.47 11.57 -4.13
N GLY A 38 -7.66 10.74 -4.77
CA GLY A 38 -6.78 11.18 -5.86
C GLY A 38 -5.45 11.72 -5.39
N GLU A 39 -5.14 11.63 -4.11
CA GLU A 39 -3.87 12.10 -3.58
C GLU A 39 -2.76 11.09 -3.83
N LYS A 40 -1.61 11.57 -4.24
CA LYS A 40 -0.42 10.73 -4.35
C LYS A 40 0.35 10.76 -3.04
N ILE A 41 0.65 9.58 -2.53
CA ILE A 41 1.36 9.44 -1.26
C ILE A 41 2.67 8.70 -1.50
N PRO A 42 3.81 9.34 -1.27
CA PRO A 42 5.08 8.64 -1.31
C PRO A 42 5.23 7.79 -0.05
N VAL A 43 5.68 6.56 -0.22
CA VAL A 43 5.95 5.66 0.91
C VAL A 43 7.40 5.26 0.89
N SER A 44 7.95 5.00 2.08
CA SER A 44 9.37 4.76 2.26
C SER A 44 9.60 3.47 3.03
N SER A 45 10.77 2.86 2.83
CA SER A 45 11.20 1.73 3.65
C SER A 45 11.77 2.20 4.99
N LYS A 46 11.98 3.49 5.17
CA LYS A 46 12.65 4.02 6.36
C LYS A 46 11.68 4.48 7.45
N TYR A 47 10.43 4.71 7.11
CA TYR A 47 9.44 5.19 8.08
C TYR A 47 8.05 4.85 7.62
N GLU A 48 7.11 4.86 8.58
CA GLU A 48 5.71 4.64 8.28
C GLU A 48 5.05 5.92 7.78
N THR A 49 4.06 5.77 6.91
CA THR A 49 3.29 6.89 6.38
C THR A 49 1.82 6.55 6.54
N GLU A 50 1.04 7.50 7.06
CA GLU A 50 -0.39 7.30 7.20
C GLU A 50 -1.07 7.45 5.83
N VAL A 51 -1.84 6.43 5.45
CA VAL A 51 -2.52 6.41 4.15
C VAL A 51 -4.03 6.49 4.28
N ALA A 52 -4.54 6.24 5.46
CA ALA A 52 -5.96 6.36 5.80
C ALA A 52 -6.03 6.59 7.31
N PRO A 53 -7.15 7.09 7.85
CA PRO A 53 -7.21 7.30 9.29
C PRO A 53 -6.85 6.04 10.07
N THR A 54 -5.87 6.14 10.94
CA THR A 54 -5.33 5.07 11.78
C THR A 54 -4.67 3.92 11.03
N VAL A 55 -4.40 4.08 9.74
CA VAL A 55 -3.73 3.05 8.92
C VAL A 55 -2.41 3.59 8.41
N TRP A 56 -1.33 2.91 8.77
CA TRP A 56 0.03 3.30 8.42
C TRP A 56 0.67 2.23 7.56
N VAL A 57 1.51 2.62 6.62
CA VAL A 57 2.23 1.67 5.78
C VAL A 57 3.71 2.00 5.77
N GLN A 58 4.50 0.96 5.58
CA GLN A 58 5.94 1.09 5.39
C GLN A 58 6.32 0.16 4.24
N LEU A 59 7.19 0.62 3.36
CA LEU A 59 7.64 -0.19 2.26
C LEU A 59 8.57 -1.28 2.78
N GLY A 60 8.34 -2.52 2.38
CA GLY A 60 9.17 -3.65 2.78
C GLY A 60 10.40 -3.81 1.91
N PRO A 61 11.11 -4.94 2.05
CA PRO A 61 12.31 -5.19 1.26
C PRO A 61 12.04 -5.16 -0.24
N TRP A 62 13.05 -4.74 -0.98
CA TRP A 62 12.99 -4.68 -2.43
C TRP A 62 12.64 -6.04 -3.03
N THR A 63 11.66 -6.08 -3.92
CA THR A 63 11.25 -7.30 -4.60
C THR A 63 11.26 -7.19 -6.12
N GLY A 64 11.47 -6.00 -6.68
CA GLY A 64 11.50 -5.81 -8.12
C GLY A 64 10.96 -4.45 -8.52
N LYS A 65 11.10 -4.12 -9.79
CA LYS A 65 10.71 -2.80 -10.30
C LYS A 65 9.20 -2.59 -10.34
N ARG A 66 8.43 -3.68 -10.43
CA ARG A 66 6.98 -3.60 -10.55
C ARG A 66 6.25 -4.28 -9.41
N HIS A 67 6.98 -4.70 -8.40
CA HIS A 67 6.44 -5.41 -7.25
C HIS A 67 6.96 -4.78 -5.97
N LEU A 68 6.16 -4.84 -4.94
CA LEU A 68 6.56 -4.34 -3.64
C LEU A 68 5.81 -5.10 -2.56
N LYS A 69 6.31 -4.99 -1.35
CA LYS A 69 5.60 -5.44 -0.16
C LYS A 69 5.28 -4.23 0.67
N LEU A 70 4.05 -4.14 1.16
CA LEU A 70 3.65 -3.10 2.10
C LEU A 70 3.34 -3.72 3.44
N LEU A 71 3.92 -3.12 4.48
CA LEU A 71 3.66 -3.50 5.86
C LEU A 71 2.63 -2.53 6.40
N PHE A 72 1.46 -3.07 6.74
CA PHE A 72 0.36 -2.26 7.25
C PHE A 72 0.29 -2.36 8.76
N THR A 73 0.09 -1.23 9.41
CA THR A 73 -0.18 -1.16 10.84
C THR A 73 -1.53 -0.47 11.01
N ALA A 74 -2.48 -1.16 11.62
CA ALA A 74 -3.84 -0.66 11.75
C ALA A 74 -4.56 -1.36 12.91
N PRO A 75 -5.64 -0.74 13.44
CA PRO A 75 -6.48 -1.42 14.43
C PRO A 75 -7.12 -2.67 13.83
N ARG A 76 -7.41 -3.65 14.67
CA ARG A 76 -8.03 -4.90 14.23
C ARG A 76 -9.39 -4.70 13.58
N SER A 77 -10.08 -3.64 13.95
CA SER A 77 -11.41 -3.36 13.41
C SER A 77 -11.38 -2.90 11.96
N ILE A 78 -10.21 -2.54 11.44
CA ILE A 78 -10.08 -2.10 10.06
C ILE A 78 -9.78 -3.30 9.17
N SER A 79 -10.64 -3.52 8.18
CA SER A 79 -10.45 -4.58 7.21
C SER A 79 -9.51 -4.10 6.09
N ILE A 80 -8.45 -4.86 5.85
CA ILE A 80 -7.48 -4.54 4.80
C ILE A 80 -7.37 -5.75 3.89
N THR A 81 -7.75 -5.58 2.62
CA THR A 81 -7.82 -6.68 1.68
C THR A 81 -7.31 -6.25 0.32
N ARG A 82 -6.45 -7.07 -0.29
CA ARG A 82 -6.03 -6.81 -1.65
C ARG A 82 -7.22 -7.09 -2.58
N ARG A 83 -7.54 -6.13 -3.45
CA ARG A 83 -8.63 -6.30 -4.39
C ARG A 83 -8.19 -7.24 -5.51
N LEU A 84 -8.98 -8.28 -5.74
CA LEU A 84 -8.70 -9.23 -6.81
C LEU A 84 -9.36 -8.76 -8.07
N GLY A 85 -9.47 -8.42 -8.85
CA GLY A 85 -10.36 -7.99 -9.86
C GLY A 85 -9.74 -7.58 -11.15
N ARG A 86 -8.53 -7.70 -11.16
CA ARG A 86 -7.98 -7.32 -12.34
C ARG A 86 -8.26 -8.34 -13.39
N ASP A 87 -8.57 -8.76 -13.74
CA ASP A 87 -8.65 -9.62 -14.62
C ASP A 87 -8.91 -10.16 -14.94
N SER A 88 -8.91 -9.96 -14.76
CA SER A 88 -9.01 -10.45 -15.11
C SER A 88 -9.06 -10.83 -15.63
#